data_73afcb29d0fc34782fee02ef1acf2782
#
_entry.id   73afcb29d0fc34782fee02ef1acf2782
#
_cell.length_a   1.000
_cell.length_b   1.000
_cell.length_c   1.000
_cell.angle_alpha   90.00
_cell.angle_beta   90.00
_cell.angle_gamma   90.00
#
_symmetry.space_group_name_H-M   'P 1'
#
loop_
_entity.id
_entity.type
_entity.pdbx_description
1 polymer ?
#
loop_
_entity_poly.entity_id
_entity_poly.type
_entity_poly.pdbx_seq_one_letter_code
_entity_poly.pdbx_strand_id
1 'polypeptide(L)'
;MGMEPHDEAGEPSVSREPDFADIARIGAELNRLGARYVVVGGFAIIRAGYPRMTTDIDLLIECTPENERLVLEALSILPDKASRLVEPGAVEKYQVVRIGDEVTVDLMKSGCGVDYATAMKDAQTHEVHGVPVPFASPLTLWRMKQTVREKDIPDRIFLKQKLSDDGTPVEDPVPDVSGILEKLRRWLIRLLGGK
;
A
#
# COMPACT_ATOMS: atom_id res chain seq x y z
N MET A 1 -48.26 24.99 -5.07
CA MET A 1 -47.12 25.40 -4.27
C MET A 1 -46.40 24.09 -3.89
N GLY A 2 -45.56 23.62 -4.84
CA GLY A 2 -44.85 22.36 -4.71
C GLY A 2 -43.58 22.56 -3.89
N MET A 3 -43.44 21.78 -2.84
CA MET A 3 -42.25 21.71 -2.03
C MET A 3 -41.35 20.69 -2.74
N GLU A 4 -40.26 21.15 -3.34
CA GLU A 4 -39.21 20.27 -3.83
C GLU A 4 -38.54 19.55 -2.67
N PRO A 5 -38.22 18.24 -2.78
CA PRO A 5 -37.46 17.56 -1.76
C PRO A 5 -36.02 18.09 -1.78
N HIS A 6 -35.56 18.63 -0.65
CA HIS A 6 -34.17 18.91 -0.40
C HIS A 6 -33.41 17.57 -0.47
N ASP A 7 -32.52 17.42 -1.45
CA ASP A 7 -31.47 16.42 -1.43
C ASP A 7 -30.65 16.66 -0.14
N GLU A 8 -30.86 15.79 0.85
CA GLU A 8 -29.93 15.68 1.96
C GLU A 8 -28.63 15.10 1.39
N ALA A 9 -27.71 15.97 1.02
CA ALA A 9 -26.32 15.60 0.85
C ALA A 9 -25.86 15.08 2.23
N GLY A 10 -25.80 13.75 2.38
CA GLY A 10 -25.35 13.10 3.60
C GLY A 10 -23.97 13.64 3.96
N GLU A 11 -23.78 13.95 5.26
CA GLU A 11 -22.46 14.31 5.77
C GLU A 11 -21.45 13.24 5.35
N PRO A 12 -20.22 13.62 4.94
CA PRO A 12 -19.22 12.65 4.54
C PRO A 12 -18.99 11.68 5.71
N SER A 13 -19.24 10.38 5.48
CA SER A 13 -19.06 9.37 6.51
C SER A 13 -17.57 9.31 6.88
N VAL A 14 -17.29 9.38 8.18
CA VAL A 14 -15.91 9.19 8.66
C VAL A 14 -15.57 7.71 8.49
N SER A 15 -14.53 7.40 7.71
CA SER A 15 -14.07 6.02 7.53
C SER A 15 -13.78 5.37 8.88
N ARG A 16 -14.32 4.17 9.13
CA ARG A 16 -13.96 3.36 10.29
C ARG A 16 -12.63 2.63 10.07
N GLU A 17 -12.03 2.15 11.13
CA GLU A 17 -10.88 1.25 11.03
C GLU A 17 -11.29 -0.06 10.32
N PRO A 18 -10.52 -0.51 9.30
CA PRO A 18 -10.78 -1.76 8.62
C PRO A 18 -10.34 -2.96 9.44
N ASP A 19 -10.96 -4.13 9.16
CA ASP A 19 -10.59 -5.41 9.72
C ASP A 19 -10.38 -6.49 8.63
N PHE A 20 -10.10 -7.74 9.04
CA PHE A 20 -9.92 -8.83 8.09
C PHE A 20 -11.21 -9.24 7.37
N ALA A 21 -12.39 -8.92 7.88
CA ALA A 21 -13.63 -9.16 7.14
C ALA A 21 -13.76 -8.20 5.96
N ASP A 22 -13.26 -6.96 6.07
CA ASP A 22 -13.19 -6.03 4.95
C ASP A 22 -12.22 -6.52 3.87
N ILE A 23 -11.05 -7.03 4.29
CA ILE A 23 -10.10 -7.66 3.36
C ILE A 23 -10.76 -8.81 2.60
N ALA A 24 -11.51 -9.67 3.29
CA ALA A 24 -12.22 -10.79 2.65
C ALA A 24 -13.31 -10.28 1.70
N ARG A 25 -14.13 -9.31 2.11
CA ARG A 25 -15.21 -8.75 1.30
C ARG A 25 -14.67 -8.12 0.01
N ILE A 26 -13.66 -7.27 0.13
CA ILE A 26 -13.02 -6.61 -1.01
C ILE A 26 -12.27 -7.63 -1.86
N GLY A 27 -11.53 -8.56 -1.24
CA GLY A 27 -10.78 -9.61 -1.92
C GLY A 27 -11.68 -10.55 -2.73
N ALA A 28 -12.86 -10.90 -2.21
CA ALA A 28 -13.82 -11.72 -2.94
C ALA A 28 -14.27 -11.06 -4.24
N GLU A 29 -14.51 -9.75 -4.21
CA GLU A 29 -14.96 -9.01 -5.39
C GLU A 29 -13.82 -8.78 -6.39
N LEU A 30 -12.61 -8.46 -5.90
CA LEU A 30 -11.41 -8.40 -6.73
C LEU A 30 -11.16 -9.72 -7.46
N ASN A 31 -11.26 -10.84 -6.75
CA ASN A 31 -11.09 -12.17 -7.32
C ASN A 31 -12.19 -12.50 -8.34
N ARG A 32 -13.45 -12.17 -8.04
CA ARG A 32 -14.58 -12.38 -8.93
C ARG A 32 -14.41 -11.66 -10.28
N LEU A 33 -13.87 -10.46 -10.24
CA LEU A 33 -13.61 -9.66 -11.45
C LEU A 33 -12.28 -10.00 -12.13
N GLY A 34 -11.44 -10.84 -11.51
CA GLY A 34 -10.11 -11.17 -12.02
C GLY A 34 -9.11 -10.02 -11.94
N ALA A 35 -9.31 -9.11 -10.99
CA ALA A 35 -8.40 -8.01 -10.73
C ALA A 35 -7.05 -8.50 -10.18
N ARG A 36 -5.96 -7.86 -10.58
CA ARG A 36 -4.61 -8.20 -10.17
C ARG A 36 -4.15 -7.28 -9.07
N TYR A 37 -3.96 -7.85 -7.88
CA TYR A 37 -3.60 -7.11 -6.67
C TYR A 37 -2.79 -7.98 -5.70
N VAL A 38 -2.11 -7.34 -4.78
CA VAL A 38 -1.46 -7.94 -3.60
C VAL A 38 -1.73 -7.03 -2.41
N VAL A 39 -2.17 -7.59 -1.29
CA VAL A 39 -2.27 -6.85 -0.02
C VAL A 39 -0.87 -6.61 0.52
N VAL A 40 -0.58 -5.35 0.81
CA VAL A 40 0.69 -4.89 1.38
C VAL A 40 0.44 -4.13 2.69
N GLY A 41 1.38 -3.32 3.15
CA GLY A 41 1.21 -2.42 4.28
C GLY A 41 0.85 -3.09 5.59
N GLY A 42 -0.03 -2.46 6.37
CA GLY A 42 -0.34 -2.85 7.74
C GLY A 42 -0.90 -4.26 7.87
N PHE A 43 -1.89 -4.62 7.07
CA PHE A 43 -2.52 -5.95 7.12
C PHE A 43 -1.55 -7.07 6.74
N ALA A 44 -0.67 -6.84 5.78
CA ALA A 44 0.35 -7.82 5.42
C ALA A 44 1.40 -7.99 6.54
N ILE A 45 1.76 -6.93 7.25
CA ILE A 45 2.63 -6.97 8.44
C ILE A 45 1.96 -7.76 9.58
N ILE A 46 0.67 -7.51 9.84
CA ILE A 46 -0.10 -8.27 10.84
C ILE A 46 -0.14 -9.76 10.44
N ARG A 47 -0.39 -10.04 9.16
CA ARG A 47 -0.39 -11.42 8.65
C ARG A 47 0.97 -12.11 8.75
N ALA A 48 2.06 -11.36 8.61
CA ALA A 48 3.42 -11.86 8.83
C ALA A 48 3.74 -12.18 10.30
N GLY A 49 2.86 -11.79 11.25
CA GLY A 49 2.96 -12.12 12.66
C GLY A 49 3.29 -10.95 13.60
N TYR A 50 3.30 -9.71 13.12
CA TYR A 50 3.53 -8.53 13.96
C TYR A 50 2.22 -7.83 14.31
N PRO A 51 1.73 -7.92 15.56
CA PRO A 51 0.50 -7.25 15.97
C PRO A 51 0.71 -5.73 16.02
N ARG A 52 -0.10 -5.03 15.23
CA ARG A 52 -0.11 -3.55 15.21
C ARG A 52 -1.49 -3.04 14.76
N MET A 53 -1.74 -1.77 15.00
CA MET A 53 -2.91 -1.07 14.44
C MET A 53 -2.65 -0.69 12.98
N THR A 54 -3.71 -0.68 12.17
CA THR A 54 -3.74 -0.13 10.82
C THR A 54 -5.07 0.55 10.58
N THR A 55 -5.04 1.67 9.86
CA THR A 55 -6.22 2.52 9.60
C THR A 55 -6.69 2.43 8.15
N ASP A 56 -5.97 1.69 7.32
CA ASP A 56 -6.16 1.61 5.89
C ASP A 56 -5.84 0.21 5.35
N ILE A 57 -6.39 -0.10 4.19
CA ILE A 57 -6.08 -1.30 3.40
C ILE A 57 -5.18 -0.85 2.26
N ASP A 58 -3.95 -1.34 2.24
CA ASP A 58 -2.99 -1.06 1.17
C ASP A 58 -3.03 -2.16 0.11
N LEU A 59 -3.37 -1.82 -1.13
CA LEU A 59 -3.36 -2.73 -2.28
C LEU A 59 -2.32 -2.28 -3.31
N LEU A 60 -1.33 -3.12 -3.54
CA LEU A 60 -0.40 -2.97 -4.65
C LEU A 60 -1.03 -3.62 -5.88
N ILE A 61 -1.29 -2.85 -6.94
CA ILE A 61 -2.04 -3.31 -8.11
C ILE A 61 -1.18 -3.30 -9.38
N GLU A 62 -1.52 -4.13 -10.35
CA GLU A 62 -0.98 -3.98 -11.68
C GLU A 62 -1.56 -2.71 -12.32
N CYS A 63 -0.68 -1.76 -12.65
CA CYS A 63 -1.08 -0.46 -13.18
C CYS A 63 -1.27 -0.51 -14.70
N THR A 64 -2.32 -1.21 -15.14
CA THR A 64 -2.87 -1.09 -16.49
C THR A 64 -4.26 -0.47 -16.40
N PRO A 65 -4.69 0.36 -17.37
CA PRO A 65 -6.02 0.97 -17.33
C PRO A 65 -7.15 -0.05 -17.19
N GLU A 66 -6.97 -1.23 -17.80
CA GLU A 66 -7.92 -2.34 -17.70
C GLU A 66 -8.01 -2.86 -16.25
N ASN A 67 -6.87 -3.15 -15.61
CA ASN A 67 -6.86 -3.66 -14.26
C ASN A 67 -7.30 -2.61 -13.24
N GLU A 68 -6.90 -1.35 -13.40
CA GLU A 68 -7.38 -0.25 -12.54
C GLU A 68 -8.91 -0.15 -12.60
N ARG A 69 -9.51 -0.28 -13.78
CA ARG A 69 -10.98 -0.30 -13.93
C ARG A 69 -11.61 -1.45 -13.15
N LEU A 70 -11.04 -2.67 -13.21
CA LEU A 70 -11.54 -3.83 -12.47
C LEU A 70 -11.42 -3.61 -10.95
N VAL A 71 -10.30 -3.05 -10.48
CA VAL A 71 -10.09 -2.73 -9.07
C VAL A 71 -11.09 -1.68 -8.58
N LEU A 72 -11.29 -0.59 -9.34
CA LEU A 72 -12.27 0.46 -8.99
C LEU A 72 -13.70 -0.07 -9.01
N GLU A 73 -14.03 -0.97 -9.94
CA GLU A 73 -15.32 -1.64 -10.00
C GLU A 73 -15.52 -2.54 -8.77
N ALA A 74 -14.50 -3.34 -8.38
CA ALA A 74 -14.54 -4.15 -7.18
C ALA A 74 -14.80 -3.32 -5.92
N LEU A 75 -14.13 -2.18 -5.78
CA LEU A 75 -14.32 -1.29 -4.63
C LEU A 75 -15.69 -0.58 -4.61
N SER A 76 -16.43 -0.58 -5.71
CA SER A 76 -17.78 0.01 -5.77
C SER A 76 -18.84 -0.74 -4.96
N ILE A 77 -18.48 -1.87 -4.32
CA ILE A 77 -19.31 -2.55 -3.31
C ILE A 77 -19.36 -1.81 -1.99
N LEU A 78 -18.40 -0.91 -1.73
CA LEU A 78 -18.40 -0.07 -0.53
C LEU A 78 -19.57 0.94 -0.59
N PRO A 79 -20.16 1.29 0.56
CA PRO A 79 -21.43 2.02 0.62
C PRO A 79 -21.45 3.35 -0.12
N ASP A 80 -20.40 4.17 0.04
CA ASP A 80 -20.33 5.52 -0.55
C ASP A 80 -19.92 5.49 -2.02
N LYS A 81 -19.45 4.33 -2.51
CA LYS A 81 -19.01 4.11 -3.90
C LYS A 81 -17.98 5.14 -4.36
N ALA A 82 -17.12 5.58 -3.42
CA ALA A 82 -16.14 6.63 -3.68
C ALA A 82 -15.15 6.25 -4.80
N SER A 83 -14.94 4.96 -5.05
CA SER A 83 -14.12 4.46 -6.16
C SER A 83 -14.62 4.91 -7.53
N ARG A 84 -15.93 5.21 -7.69
CA ARG A 84 -16.52 5.69 -8.96
C ARG A 84 -16.10 7.12 -9.32
N LEU A 85 -15.54 7.87 -8.36
CA LEU A 85 -15.04 9.21 -8.59
C LEU A 85 -13.59 9.22 -9.12
N VAL A 86 -12.95 8.04 -9.15
CA VAL A 86 -11.57 7.87 -9.61
C VAL A 86 -11.55 7.38 -11.05
N GLU A 87 -10.81 8.08 -11.90
CA GLU A 87 -10.64 7.67 -13.29
C GLU A 87 -9.54 6.59 -13.42
N PRO A 88 -9.72 5.56 -14.24
CA PRO A 88 -8.67 4.61 -14.57
C PRO A 88 -7.44 5.33 -15.14
N GLY A 89 -6.25 4.93 -14.67
CA GLY A 89 -4.98 5.63 -14.96
C GLY A 89 -4.54 6.58 -13.84
N ALA A 90 -5.38 6.81 -12.83
CA ALA A 90 -5.02 7.66 -11.70
C ALA A 90 -3.87 7.08 -10.87
N VAL A 91 -3.83 5.77 -10.64
CA VAL A 91 -2.77 5.11 -9.86
C VAL A 91 -1.43 5.19 -10.60
N GLU A 92 -1.45 4.99 -11.94
CA GLU A 92 -0.25 5.18 -12.78
C GLU A 92 0.29 6.61 -12.66
N LYS A 93 -0.59 7.60 -12.67
CA LYS A 93 -0.24 9.03 -12.64
C LYS A 93 0.25 9.50 -11.27
N TYR A 94 -0.42 9.08 -10.18
CA TYR A 94 -0.21 9.64 -8.84
C TYR A 94 0.56 8.72 -7.90
N GLN A 95 0.99 7.54 -8.33
CA GLN A 95 1.70 6.51 -7.55
C GLN A 95 0.85 5.87 -6.43
N VAL A 96 0.02 6.65 -5.74
CA VAL A 96 -0.92 6.20 -4.71
C VAL A 96 -2.21 6.99 -4.88
N VAL A 97 -3.33 6.29 -4.88
CA VAL A 97 -4.67 6.87 -4.87
C VAL A 97 -5.40 6.39 -3.63
N ARG A 98 -5.78 7.32 -2.77
CA ARG A 98 -6.55 7.04 -1.56
C ARG A 98 -8.04 7.13 -1.85
N ILE A 99 -8.77 6.07 -1.54
CA ILE A 99 -10.22 5.99 -1.63
C ILE A 99 -10.78 5.96 -0.21
N GLY A 100 -11.40 7.07 0.20
CA GLY A 100 -12.11 7.19 1.48
C GLY A 100 -13.56 6.80 1.28
N ASP A 101 -13.98 5.72 1.93
CA ASP A 101 -15.34 5.20 1.93
C ASP A 101 -15.63 4.68 3.36
N GLU A 102 -16.54 3.73 3.57
CA GLU A 102 -16.74 3.06 4.88
C GLU A 102 -15.41 2.67 5.54
N VAL A 103 -14.47 2.21 4.74
CA VAL A 103 -13.06 2.00 5.11
C VAL A 103 -12.15 2.70 4.10
N THR A 104 -10.96 3.09 4.53
CA THR A 104 -9.95 3.68 3.64
C THR A 104 -9.18 2.60 2.89
N VAL A 105 -9.08 2.73 1.56
CA VAL A 105 -8.28 1.85 0.71
C VAL A 105 -7.26 2.68 -0.06
N ASP A 106 -5.97 2.34 0.07
CA ASP A 106 -4.88 2.93 -0.71
C ASP A 106 -4.50 2.01 -1.87
N LEU A 107 -4.70 2.48 -3.09
CA LEU A 107 -4.24 1.82 -4.31
C LEU A 107 -2.84 2.32 -4.65
N MET A 108 -1.88 1.41 -4.77
CA MET A 108 -0.48 1.74 -4.97
C MET A 108 0.06 1.15 -6.27
N LYS A 109 0.83 1.94 -7.03
CA LYS A 109 1.61 1.46 -8.17
C LYS A 109 2.86 0.72 -7.73
N SER A 110 3.59 1.29 -6.78
CA SER A 110 4.84 0.72 -6.26
C SER A 110 5.21 1.29 -4.89
N GLY A 111 6.09 0.59 -4.18
CA GLY A 111 6.70 1.06 -2.93
C GLY A 111 8.19 0.69 -2.89
N CYS A 112 9.08 1.69 -2.74
CA CYS A 112 10.55 1.48 -2.73
C CYS A 112 11.05 0.63 -3.93
N GLY A 113 10.52 0.87 -5.12
CA GLY A 113 10.90 0.16 -6.35
C GLY A 113 10.28 -1.23 -6.52
N VAL A 114 9.39 -1.65 -5.61
CA VAL A 114 8.63 -2.89 -5.71
C VAL A 114 7.29 -2.59 -6.36
N ASP A 115 7.02 -3.14 -7.51
CA ASP A 115 5.75 -3.11 -8.22
C ASP A 115 4.96 -4.42 -8.04
N TYR A 116 3.76 -4.48 -8.61
CA TYR A 116 2.90 -5.68 -8.56
C TYR A 116 3.61 -6.93 -9.10
N ALA A 117 4.25 -6.83 -10.27
CA ALA A 117 4.90 -7.98 -10.91
C ALA A 117 6.07 -8.53 -10.06
N THR A 118 6.76 -7.64 -9.35
CA THR A 118 7.84 -8.02 -8.43
C THR A 118 7.28 -8.66 -7.17
N ALA A 119 6.24 -8.08 -6.58
CA ALA A 119 5.61 -8.59 -5.36
C ALA A 119 4.96 -9.96 -5.56
N MET A 120 4.36 -10.21 -6.73
CA MET A 120 3.73 -11.49 -7.05
C MET A 120 4.69 -12.68 -7.15
N LYS A 121 6.00 -12.44 -7.33
CA LYS A 121 6.98 -13.53 -7.46
C LYS A 121 7.08 -14.40 -6.20
N ASP A 122 6.83 -13.80 -5.04
CA ASP A 122 6.93 -14.42 -3.73
C ASP A 122 5.70 -14.16 -2.82
N ALA A 123 4.63 -13.60 -3.39
CA ALA A 123 3.39 -13.39 -2.68
C ALA A 123 2.82 -14.72 -2.14
N GLN A 124 2.24 -14.67 -0.94
CA GLN A 124 1.63 -15.82 -0.28
C GLN A 124 0.11 -15.66 -0.26
N THR A 125 -0.60 -16.63 -0.83
CA THR A 125 -2.06 -16.63 -0.75
C THR A 125 -2.50 -17.28 0.56
N HIS A 126 -3.31 -16.54 1.32
CA HIS A 126 -3.90 -17.01 2.58
C HIS A 126 -5.42 -16.94 2.50
N GLU A 127 -6.09 -17.89 3.15
CA GLU A 127 -7.53 -17.80 3.35
C GLU A 127 -7.87 -16.79 4.44
N VAL A 128 -8.72 -15.83 4.09
CA VAL A 128 -9.28 -14.84 5.00
C VAL A 128 -10.80 -14.98 4.95
N HIS A 129 -11.42 -15.47 6.01
CA HIS A 129 -12.86 -15.78 6.05
C HIS A 129 -13.34 -16.64 4.83
N GLY A 130 -12.51 -17.61 4.42
CA GLY A 130 -12.85 -18.50 3.29
C GLY A 130 -12.56 -17.88 1.90
N VAL A 131 -11.95 -16.70 1.84
CA VAL A 131 -11.57 -16.05 0.58
C VAL A 131 -10.04 -16.12 0.41
N PRO A 132 -9.53 -16.65 -0.72
CA PRO A 132 -8.10 -16.65 -1.00
C PRO A 132 -7.63 -15.21 -1.33
N VAL A 133 -6.72 -14.68 -0.53
CA VAL A 133 -6.19 -13.32 -0.67
C VAL A 133 -4.66 -13.39 -0.78
N PRO A 134 -4.06 -12.77 -1.81
CA PRO A 134 -2.61 -12.67 -1.95
C PRO A 134 -2.05 -11.58 -1.05
N PHE A 135 -1.07 -11.93 -0.20
CA PHE A 135 -0.31 -11.01 0.65
C PHE A 135 1.14 -10.98 0.20
N ALA A 136 1.75 -9.83 0.29
CA ALA A 136 3.19 -9.70 0.05
C ALA A 136 3.99 -10.52 1.08
N SER A 137 5.06 -11.16 0.62
CA SER A 137 5.97 -11.91 1.48
C SER A 137 6.68 -11.00 2.48
N PRO A 138 7.22 -11.55 3.60
CA PRO A 138 8.06 -10.78 4.51
C PRO A 138 9.25 -10.11 3.82
N LEU A 139 9.85 -10.73 2.81
CA LEU A 139 10.96 -10.17 2.04
C LEU A 139 10.52 -8.96 1.19
N THR A 140 9.40 -9.10 0.50
CA THR A 140 8.80 -8.01 -0.26
C THR A 140 8.40 -6.85 0.65
N LEU A 141 7.75 -7.13 1.80
CA LEU A 141 7.40 -6.11 2.79
C LEU A 141 8.64 -5.39 3.33
N TRP A 142 9.71 -6.14 3.65
CA TRP A 142 10.96 -5.53 4.11
C TRP A 142 11.53 -4.56 3.06
N ARG A 143 11.54 -4.92 1.78
CA ARG A 143 11.96 -4.04 0.69
C ARG A 143 11.10 -2.79 0.59
N MET A 144 9.79 -2.93 0.69
CA MET A 144 8.83 -1.81 0.62
C MET A 144 8.91 -0.86 1.83
N LYS A 145 9.49 -1.31 2.95
CA LYS A 145 9.66 -0.51 4.17
C LYS A 145 11.00 0.23 4.26
N GLN A 146 11.83 0.24 3.19
CA GLN A 146 13.08 0.98 3.15
C GLN A 146 12.84 2.48 2.90
N THR A 147 12.11 3.10 3.81
CA THR A 147 11.72 4.52 3.79
C THR A 147 12.39 5.28 4.93
N VAL A 148 12.36 6.61 4.87
CA VAL A 148 12.82 7.48 5.97
C VAL A 148 11.74 7.73 7.04
N ARG A 149 10.54 7.15 6.90
CA ARG A 149 9.42 7.37 7.82
C ARG A 149 9.65 6.62 9.13
N GLU A 150 9.57 7.33 10.25
CA GLU A 150 9.76 6.75 11.59
C GLU A 150 8.77 5.61 11.89
N LYS A 151 7.52 5.73 11.40
CA LYS A 151 6.50 4.68 11.56
C LYS A 151 6.85 3.34 10.91
N ASP A 152 7.79 3.32 9.95
CA ASP A 152 8.24 2.09 9.30
C ASP A 152 9.38 1.38 10.06
N ILE A 153 9.99 2.03 11.06
CA ILE A 153 11.12 1.47 11.84
C ILE A 153 10.72 0.18 12.56
N PRO A 154 9.62 0.12 13.34
CA PRO A 154 9.19 -1.11 14.01
C PRO A 154 8.92 -2.26 13.03
N ASP A 155 8.27 -1.97 11.89
CA ASP A 155 7.99 -2.95 10.85
C ASP A 155 9.31 -3.52 10.29
N ARG A 156 10.32 -2.67 10.02
CA ARG A 156 11.64 -3.13 9.53
C ARG A 156 12.36 -4.01 10.53
N ILE A 157 12.37 -3.63 11.81
CA ILE A 157 13.02 -4.43 12.86
C ILE A 157 12.38 -5.82 12.93
N PHE A 158 11.05 -5.88 12.98
CA PHE A 158 10.32 -7.14 13.00
C PHE A 158 10.64 -7.99 11.76
N LEU A 159 10.50 -7.41 10.55
CA LEU A 159 10.72 -8.13 9.30
C LEU A 159 12.15 -8.65 9.16
N LYS A 160 13.15 -7.85 9.59
CA LYS A 160 14.57 -8.26 9.59
C LYS A 160 14.79 -9.47 10.48
N GLN A 161 14.24 -9.46 11.72
CA GLN A 161 14.34 -10.59 12.64
C GLN A 161 13.64 -11.83 12.05
N LYS A 162 12.39 -11.67 11.58
CA LYS A 162 11.64 -12.78 10.99
C LYS A 162 12.38 -13.42 9.80
N LEU A 163 12.93 -12.61 8.90
CA LEU A 163 13.68 -13.12 7.75
C LEU A 163 14.97 -13.84 8.17
N SER A 164 15.64 -13.36 9.22
CA SER A 164 16.80 -14.05 9.79
C SER A 164 16.42 -15.41 10.37
N ASP A 165 15.31 -15.49 11.12
CA ASP A 165 14.80 -16.72 11.71
C ASP A 165 14.34 -17.74 10.65
N ASP A 166 13.80 -17.23 9.54
CA ASP A 166 13.37 -18.03 8.37
C ASP A 166 14.56 -18.43 7.45
N GLY A 167 15.81 -18.10 7.81
CA GLY A 167 17.02 -18.45 7.06
C GLY A 167 17.27 -17.58 5.81
N THR A 168 16.63 -16.42 5.73
CA THR A 168 16.81 -15.44 4.65
C THR A 168 17.26 -14.09 5.23
N PRO A 169 18.48 -14.00 5.80
CA PRO A 169 18.92 -12.76 6.41
C PRO A 169 19.04 -11.63 5.38
N VAL A 170 18.63 -10.45 5.79
CA VAL A 170 18.73 -9.22 4.99
C VAL A 170 19.57 -8.19 5.71
N GLU A 171 20.34 -7.43 4.94
CA GLU A 171 21.10 -6.30 5.44
C GLU A 171 20.32 -5.00 5.21
N ASP A 172 20.44 -4.06 6.16
CA ASP A 172 19.90 -2.73 5.93
C ASP A 172 20.63 -2.10 4.74
N PRO A 173 19.92 -1.42 3.85
CA PRO A 173 20.56 -0.76 2.72
C PRO A 173 21.60 0.23 3.26
N VAL A 174 22.82 0.15 2.73
CA VAL A 174 23.86 1.13 3.06
C VAL A 174 23.29 2.51 2.71
N PRO A 175 23.26 3.47 3.66
CA PRO A 175 22.77 4.79 3.33
C PRO A 175 23.52 5.33 2.12
N ASP A 176 22.79 5.76 1.09
CA ASP A 176 23.43 6.46 -0.03
C ASP A 176 23.97 7.81 0.47
N VAL A 177 25.22 7.78 0.89
CA VAL A 177 25.94 8.97 1.36
C VAL A 177 26.63 9.73 0.22
N SER A 178 26.49 9.28 -1.03
CA SER A 178 27.15 9.87 -2.18
C SER A 178 26.78 11.37 -2.34
N GLY A 179 25.51 11.71 -2.18
CA GLY A 179 25.05 13.10 -2.19
C GLY A 179 25.56 13.94 -1.02
N ILE A 180 25.78 13.32 0.14
CA ILE A 180 26.34 14.00 1.32
C ILE A 180 27.84 14.23 1.12
N LEU A 181 28.55 13.23 0.63
CA LEU A 181 29.99 13.33 0.33
C LEU A 181 30.28 14.38 -0.75
N GLU A 182 29.44 14.45 -1.79
CA GLU A 182 29.57 15.47 -2.84
C GLU A 182 29.30 16.87 -2.30
N LYS A 183 28.31 17.07 -1.43
CA LYS A 183 28.06 18.36 -0.75
C LYS A 183 29.22 18.76 0.16
N LEU A 184 29.76 17.81 0.93
CA LEU A 184 30.93 18.02 1.79
C LEU A 184 32.18 18.37 0.96
N ARG A 185 32.40 17.67 -0.15
CA ARG A 185 33.49 17.94 -1.09
C ARG A 185 33.41 19.36 -1.65
N ARG A 186 32.23 19.77 -2.12
CA ARG A 186 31.99 21.15 -2.64
C ARG A 186 32.19 22.21 -1.56
N TRP A 187 31.73 21.92 -0.35
CA TRP A 187 31.92 22.80 0.80
C TRP A 187 33.42 22.96 1.16
N LEU A 188 34.16 21.85 1.24
CA LEU A 188 35.61 21.85 1.48
C LEU A 188 36.38 22.61 0.37
N ILE A 189 36.05 22.42 -0.89
CA ILE A 189 36.69 23.16 -2.00
C ILE A 189 36.44 24.67 -1.86
N ARG A 190 35.24 25.09 -1.46
CA ARG A 190 34.96 26.52 -1.21
C ARG A 190 35.75 27.07 -0.02
N LEU A 191 35.96 26.25 1.02
CA LEU A 191 36.66 26.67 2.23
C LEU A 191 38.18 26.75 2.01
N LEU A 192 38.74 25.87 1.21
CA LEU A 192 40.19 25.79 0.92
C LEU A 192 40.61 26.53 -0.33
N GLY A 193 39.69 26.81 -1.25
CA GLY A 193 39.91 27.51 -2.51
C GLY A 193 39.69 29.01 -2.50
N GLY A 194 39.39 29.60 -1.34
CA GLY A 194 39.23 31.06 -1.15
C GLY A 194 40.57 31.77 -0.89
N LYS A 195 41.43 31.87 -1.92
CA LYS A 195 42.47 32.89 -2.06
C LYS A 195 42.44 33.43 -3.45
#